data_e89ed84c86cd0ccc29c0a1839ced6549
#
_entry.id   e89ed84c86cd0ccc29c0a1839ced6549
#
_cell.length_a   1.000
_cell.length_b   1.000
_cell.length_c   1.000
_cell.angle_alpha   90.00
_cell.angle_beta   90.00
_cell.angle_gamma   90.00
#
_symmetry.space_group_name_H-M   'P 1'
#
loop_
_entity.id
_entity.type
_entity.pdbx_description
1 polymer ?
#
loop_
_entity_poly.entity_id
_entity_poly.type
_entity_poly.pdbx_seq_one_letter_code
_entity_poly.pdbx_strand_id
1 'polypeptide(L)'
;LYHLTRDIAEGNCEAAYSRQIAEKNNIEKYTREKNYGDQSFIKTKNDIKTMGLNTFFFSDASSAINRNIFKKLNYYDGKRFSSNEDQYIAYKLIMNGYRIKYCADSVVIHSHDFSFKSLFKRYQDTGDFYRAEPYMNSYGTNSTGVSMAMYILKRIVEEKNGKAAIEFIPNMVARFLGMKIKK
;
A
#
# COMPACT_ATOMS: atom_id res chain seq x y z
N LEU A 1 -13.84 -13.93 2.10
CA LEU A 1 -14.80 -12.85 1.81
C LEU A 1 -15.52 -12.38 3.07
N TYR A 2 -16.06 -13.30 3.90
CA TYR A 2 -16.78 -12.95 5.14
C TYR A 2 -15.98 -12.02 6.05
N HIS A 3 -14.74 -12.37 6.41
CA HIS A 3 -13.86 -11.54 7.26
C HIS A 3 -13.58 -10.15 6.66
N LEU A 4 -13.57 -10.05 5.33
CA LEU A 4 -13.33 -8.77 4.64
C LEU A 4 -14.57 -7.86 4.67
N THR A 5 -15.78 -8.41 4.57
CA THR A 5 -17.00 -7.62 4.34
C THR A 5 -17.90 -7.47 5.55
N ARG A 6 -17.71 -8.28 6.60
CA ARG A 6 -18.54 -8.27 7.81
C ARG A 6 -18.68 -6.88 8.42
N ASP A 7 -17.56 -6.22 8.68
CA ASP A 7 -17.59 -4.92 9.35
C ASP A 7 -18.18 -3.80 8.47
N ILE A 8 -18.14 -3.96 7.15
CA ILE A 8 -18.86 -3.04 6.23
C ILE A 8 -20.37 -3.26 6.35
N ALA A 9 -20.80 -4.52 6.38
CA ALA A 9 -22.22 -4.88 6.51
C ALA A 9 -22.80 -4.45 7.85
N GLU A 10 -22.01 -4.51 8.92
CA GLU A 10 -22.38 -4.08 10.28
C GLU A 10 -22.27 -2.55 10.48
N GLY A 11 -21.76 -1.80 9.48
CA GLY A 11 -21.60 -0.35 9.57
C GLY A 11 -20.43 0.10 10.43
N ASN A 12 -19.46 -0.78 10.72
CA ASN A 12 -18.27 -0.45 11.51
C ASN A 12 -17.20 0.29 10.70
N CYS A 13 -17.21 0.12 9.36
CA CYS A 13 -16.34 0.83 8.41
C CYS A 13 -17.00 0.92 7.03
N GLU A 14 -16.48 1.76 6.15
CA GLU A 14 -17.00 1.95 4.80
C GLU A 14 -16.16 1.27 3.72
N ALA A 15 -14.92 0.91 4.06
CA ALA A 15 -14.04 0.12 3.20
C ALA A 15 -13.16 -0.81 4.04
N ALA A 16 -12.71 -1.90 3.42
CA ALA A 16 -11.82 -2.86 4.06
C ALA A 16 -10.85 -3.47 3.04
N TYR A 17 -9.66 -3.89 3.49
CA TYR A 17 -8.69 -4.61 2.68
C TYR A 17 -8.02 -5.73 3.47
N SER A 18 -7.65 -6.79 2.74
CA SER A 18 -7.11 -8.03 3.29
C SER A 18 -5.61 -7.93 3.56
N ARG A 19 -5.14 -8.80 4.46
CA ARG A 19 -3.73 -9.12 4.64
C ARG A 19 -3.18 -9.85 3.41
N GLN A 20 -2.08 -9.34 2.87
CA GLN A 20 -1.38 -10.01 1.79
C GLN A 20 -0.12 -10.70 2.30
N ILE A 21 0.06 -11.94 1.90
CA ILE A 21 1.29 -12.71 2.15
C ILE A 21 1.96 -13.07 0.81
N ALA A 22 3.28 -13.13 0.82
CA ALA A 22 4.04 -13.54 -0.33
C ALA A 22 4.15 -15.07 -0.37
N GLU A 23 4.04 -15.64 -1.58
CA GLU A 23 4.27 -17.07 -1.80
C GLU A 23 5.77 -17.41 -1.81
N LYS A 24 6.61 -16.53 -2.36
CA LYS A 24 8.03 -16.74 -2.56
C LYS A 24 8.87 -16.12 -1.45
N ASN A 25 9.97 -16.80 -1.08
CA ASN A 25 10.96 -16.29 -0.14
C ASN A 25 11.97 -15.36 -0.84
N ASN A 26 11.48 -14.24 -1.37
CA ASN A 26 12.26 -13.18 -2.02
C ASN A 26 12.05 -11.84 -1.29
N ILE A 27 12.60 -10.75 -1.84
CA ILE A 27 12.53 -9.43 -1.21
C ILE A 27 11.06 -8.91 -1.05
N GLU A 28 10.11 -9.38 -1.88
CA GLU A 28 8.70 -9.01 -1.77
C GLU A 28 8.04 -9.58 -0.50
N LYS A 29 8.52 -10.73 0.02
CA LYS A 29 8.08 -11.25 1.31
C LYS A 29 8.23 -10.20 2.41
N TYR A 30 9.39 -9.59 2.52
CA TYR A 30 9.67 -8.58 3.55
C TYR A 30 8.90 -7.28 3.32
N THR A 31 8.65 -6.92 2.06
CA THR A 31 7.75 -5.80 1.73
C THR A 31 6.33 -6.07 2.22
N ARG A 32 5.81 -7.30 2.03
CA ARG A 32 4.49 -7.69 2.52
C ARG A 32 4.45 -7.73 4.05
N GLU A 33 5.41 -8.36 4.69
CA GLU A 33 5.50 -8.40 6.16
C GLU A 33 5.47 -7.00 6.79
N LYS A 34 6.20 -6.04 6.21
CA LYS A 34 6.22 -4.66 6.70
C LYS A 34 4.89 -3.96 6.55
N ASN A 35 4.18 -4.20 5.44
CA ASN A 35 2.93 -3.51 5.11
C ASN A 35 1.71 -4.16 5.75
N TYR A 36 1.77 -5.46 6.05
CA TYR A 36 0.62 -6.26 6.46
C TYR A 36 0.94 -7.03 7.76
N GLY A 37 0.76 -6.35 8.88
CA GLY A 37 0.89 -6.97 10.21
C GLY A 37 -0.19 -8.02 10.52
N ASP A 38 -0.12 -8.59 11.69
CA ASP A 38 -1.03 -9.65 12.18
C ASP A 38 -2.22 -9.12 13.00
N GLN A 39 -2.29 -7.80 13.21
CA GLN A 39 -3.37 -7.17 13.96
C GLN A 39 -4.28 -6.35 13.05
N SER A 40 -5.58 -6.60 13.13
CA SER A 40 -6.60 -5.80 12.44
C SER A 40 -6.79 -4.45 13.13
N PHE A 41 -7.02 -3.40 12.35
CA PHE A 41 -7.31 -2.06 12.88
C PHE A 41 -8.16 -1.23 11.91
N ILE A 42 -8.81 -0.20 12.44
CA ILE A 42 -9.59 0.76 11.65
C ILE A 42 -8.80 2.07 11.57
N LYS A 43 -8.73 2.63 10.38
CA LYS A 43 -8.13 3.94 10.09
C LYS A 43 -9.19 4.99 9.90
N THR A 44 -8.94 6.16 10.46
CA THR A 44 -9.78 7.34 10.42
C THR A 44 -8.95 8.59 10.07
N LYS A 45 -9.61 9.71 9.89
CA LYS A 45 -8.94 10.99 9.67
C LYS A 45 -8.05 11.42 10.85
N ASN A 46 -8.36 10.99 12.07
CA ASN A 46 -7.57 11.33 13.26
C ASN A 46 -6.18 10.67 13.24
N ASP A 47 -6.05 9.52 12.55
CA ASP A 47 -4.81 8.76 12.47
C ASP A 47 -3.77 9.41 11.54
N ILE A 48 -4.15 10.44 10.77
CA ILE A 48 -3.22 11.19 9.92
C ILE A 48 -2.06 11.77 10.73
N LYS A 49 -2.32 12.23 11.97
CA LYS A 49 -1.30 12.82 12.84
C LYS A 49 -0.19 11.85 13.23
N THR A 50 -0.51 10.57 13.36
CA THR A 50 0.41 9.52 13.81
C THR A 50 0.93 8.64 12.68
N MET A 51 0.07 8.33 11.70
CA MET A 51 0.39 7.43 10.60
C MET A 51 0.86 8.15 9.33
N GLY A 52 0.61 9.46 9.21
CA GLY A 52 0.96 10.24 8.03
C GLY A 52 0.37 9.61 6.75
N LEU A 53 1.22 9.42 5.73
CA LEU A 53 0.85 8.82 4.46
C LEU A 53 0.28 7.39 4.60
N ASN A 54 0.71 6.63 5.62
CA ASN A 54 0.22 5.26 5.85
C ASN A 54 -1.27 5.20 6.21
N THR A 55 -1.88 6.31 6.63
CA THR A 55 -3.33 6.39 6.83
C THR A 55 -4.08 6.07 5.52
N PHE A 56 -3.51 6.45 4.38
CA PHE A 56 -4.08 6.24 3.06
C PHE A 56 -3.59 4.95 2.39
N PHE A 57 -2.82 4.12 3.11
CA PHE A 57 -2.44 2.83 2.58
C PHE A 57 -3.69 1.95 2.44
N PHE A 58 -3.92 1.44 1.25
CA PHE A 58 -5.02 0.58 0.87
C PHE A 58 -4.54 -0.35 -0.24
N SER A 59 -5.18 -1.46 -0.46
CA SER A 59 -4.81 -2.33 -1.57
C SER A 59 -6.03 -2.96 -2.18
N ASP A 60 -6.22 -2.72 -3.44
CA ASP A 60 -7.33 -3.22 -4.26
C ASP A 60 -7.18 -4.69 -4.67
N ALA A 61 -5.98 -5.29 -4.52
CA ALA A 61 -5.76 -6.71 -4.80
C ALA A 61 -6.72 -7.65 -4.03
N SER A 62 -7.18 -7.22 -2.85
CA SER A 62 -8.28 -7.85 -2.10
C SER A 62 -8.91 -6.81 -1.19
N SER A 63 -9.95 -6.16 -1.67
CA SER A 63 -10.63 -5.09 -0.94
C SER A 63 -12.14 -5.09 -1.19
N ALA A 64 -12.84 -4.36 -0.34
CA ALA A 64 -14.27 -4.07 -0.49
C ALA A 64 -14.54 -2.61 -0.09
N ILE A 65 -15.42 -1.95 -0.82
CA ILE A 65 -15.88 -0.58 -0.53
C ILE A 65 -17.40 -0.57 -0.59
N ASN A 66 -18.04 0.11 0.36
CA ASN A 66 -19.48 0.33 0.32
C ASN A 66 -19.85 1.06 -0.97
N ARG A 67 -20.68 0.42 -1.81
CA ARG A 67 -21.04 0.91 -3.14
C ARG A 67 -21.66 2.31 -3.11
N ASN A 68 -22.54 2.58 -2.11
CA ASN A 68 -23.22 3.87 -2.04
C ASN A 68 -22.23 5.00 -1.69
N ILE A 69 -21.28 4.73 -0.81
CA ILE A 69 -20.21 5.66 -0.47
C ILE A 69 -19.28 5.88 -1.67
N PHE A 70 -18.87 4.82 -2.36
CA PHE A 70 -18.02 4.92 -3.53
C PHE A 70 -18.67 5.76 -4.64
N LYS A 71 -19.99 5.57 -4.87
CA LYS A 71 -20.78 6.38 -5.81
C LYS A 71 -20.87 7.84 -5.34
N LYS A 72 -21.15 8.08 -4.04
CA LYS A 72 -21.23 9.43 -3.47
C LYS A 72 -19.91 10.19 -3.60
N LEU A 73 -18.78 9.50 -3.51
CA LEU A 73 -17.45 10.05 -3.73
C LEU A 73 -17.11 10.24 -5.21
N ASN A 74 -18.04 9.98 -6.14
CA ASN A 74 -17.77 10.05 -7.58
C ASN A 74 -16.60 9.15 -8.03
N TYR A 75 -16.48 7.95 -7.44
CA TYR A 75 -15.48 6.95 -7.78
C TYR A 75 -14.05 7.57 -7.80
N TYR A 76 -13.38 7.50 -8.93
CA TYR A 76 -12.03 8.05 -9.17
C TYR A 76 -12.05 9.43 -9.85
N ASP A 77 -13.18 10.17 -9.81
CA ASP A 77 -13.37 11.49 -10.43
C ASP A 77 -13.08 11.53 -11.95
N GLY A 78 -13.29 10.41 -12.64
CA GLY A 78 -12.95 10.27 -14.06
C GLY A 78 -11.45 10.22 -14.36
N LYS A 79 -10.60 10.23 -13.34
CA LYS A 79 -9.14 10.13 -13.50
C LYS A 79 -8.73 8.73 -13.96
N ARG A 80 -7.65 8.68 -14.74
CA ARG A 80 -6.97 7.44 -15.13
C ARG A 80 -5.63 7.36 -14.42
N PHE A 81 -5.42 6.28 -13.69
CA PHE A 81 -4.21 6.02 -12.94
C PHE A 81 -3.40 4.88 -13.61
N SER A 82 -2.08 5.02 -13.64
CA SER A 82 -1.17 3.91 -13.98
C SER A 82 -0.79 3.10 -12.75
N SER A 83 -0.95 3.69 -11.55
CA SER A 83 -0.77 3.06 -10.23
C SER A 83 -1.33 3.96 -9.13
N ASN A 84 -1.44 3.42 -7.90
CA ASN A 84 -1.86 4.14 -6.69
C ASN A 84 -3.33 4.65 -6.71
N GLU A 85 -4.17 4.08 -7.58
CA GLU A 85 -5.63 4.30 -7.57
C GLU A 85 -6.26 3.92 -6.23
N ASP A 86 -5.74 2.88 -5.62
CA ASP A 86 -6.13 2.41 -4.29
C ASP A 86 -5.80 3.45 -3.20
N GLN A 87 -4.62 4.06 -3.25
CA GLN A 87 -4.25 5.13 -2.34
C GLN A 87 -5.09 6.40 -2.56
N TYR A 88 -5.42 6.71 -3.82
CA TYR A 88 -6.29 7.85 -4.15
C TYR A 88 -7.69 7.69 -3.55
N ILE A 89 -8.33 6.53 -3.72
CA ILE A 89 -9.65 6.31 -3.14
C ILE A 89 -9.62 6.27 -1.62
N ALA A 90 -8.56 5.70 -1.01
CA ALA A 90 -8.37 5.73 0.43
C ALA A 90 -8.25 7.16 0.98
N TYR A 91 -7.52 8.03 0.28
CA TYR A 91 -7.46 9.44 0.61
C TYR A 91 -8.86 10.09 0.59
N LYS A 92 -9.63 9.86 -0.47
CA LYS A 92 -11.00 10.40 -0.57
C LYS A 92 -11.89 9.90 0.57
N LEU A 93 -11.83 8.61 0.89
CA LEU A 93 -12.59 8.02 2.00
C LEU A 93 -12.23 8.71 3.32
N ILE A 94 -10.96 8.71 3.69
CA ILE A 94 -10.48 9.25 4.98
C ILE A 94 -10.75 10.75 5.09
N MET A 95 -10.50 11.54 4.03
CA MET A 95 -10.71 12.99 4.06
C MET A 95 -12.18 13.39 4.16
N ASN A 96 -13.08 12.54 3.68
CA ASN A 96 -14.52 12.70 3.85
C ASN A 96 -15.09 12.09 5.14
N GLY A 97 -14.23 11.66 6.08
CA GLY A 97 -14.63 11.17 7.40
C GLY A 97 -15.07 9.70 7.43
N TYR A 98 -14.85 8.95 6.35
CA TYR A 98 -15.12 7.52 6.29
C TYR A 98 -13.97 6.72 6.89
N ARG A 99 -14.26 5.48 7.31
CA ARG A 99 -13.34 4.57 8.00
C ARG A 99 -12.89 3.46 7.06
N ILE A 100 -11.62 3.10 7.14
CA ILE A 100 -11.04 1.98 6.40
C ILE A 100 -10.53 0.94 7.39
N LYS A 101 -10.97 -0.32 7.26
CA LYS A 101 -10.48 -1.44 8.07
C LYS A 101 -9.39 -2.20 7.34
N TYR A 102 -8.28 -2.45 8.03
CA TYR A 102 -7.35 -3.51 7.72
C TYR A 102 -7.81 -4.81 8.38
N CYS A 103 -7.99 -5.87 7.60
CA CYS A 103 -8.47 -7.18 8.09
C CYS A 103 -7.31 -8.18 8.06
N ALA A 104 -6.64 -8.39 9.20
CA ALA A 104 -5.53 -9.34 9.33
C ALA A 104 -5.96 -10.80 9.16
N ASP A 105 -7.21 -11.12 9.54
CA ASP A 105 -7.84 -12.46 9.41
C ASP A 105 -8.38 -12.76 8.00
N SER A 106 -8.45 -11.77 7.13
CA SER A 106 -8.73 -11.98 5.71
C SER A 106 -7.41 -12.07 4.96
N VAL A 107 -6.89 -13.28 4.79
CA VAL A 107 -5.58 -13.51 4.17
C VAL A 107 -5.70 -13.89 2.71
N VAL A 108 -4.87 -13.27 1.87
CA VAL A 108 -4.73 -13.62 0.45
C VAL A 108 -3.26 -13.77 0.08
N ILE A 109 -2.95 -14.74 -0.79
CA ILE A 109 -1.64 -14.86 -1.39
C ILE A 109 -1.58 -13.88 -2.56
N HIS A 110 -0.65 -12.94 -2.49
CA HIS A 110 -0.44 -11.96 -3.55
C HIS A 110 1.05 -11.65 -3.65
N SER A 111 1.68 -12.16 -4.69
CA SER A 111 3.11 -11.99 -4.95
C SER A 111 3.35 -11.41 -6.32
N HIS A 112 4.42 -10.64 -6.41
CA HIS A 112 4.97 -10.18 -7.66
C HIS A 112 6.40 -10.69 -7.82
N ASP A 113 6.77 -11.02 -9.04
CA ASP A 113 8.13 -11.38 -9.40
C ASP A 113 8.67 -10.27 -10.33
N PHE A 114 9.11 -9.18 -9.68
CA PHE A 114 9.57 -8.02 -10.43
C PHE A 114 11.00 -8.21 -10.92
N SER A 115 11.21 -8.08 -12.24
CA SER A 115 12.52 -7.73 -12.78
C SER A 115 12.88 -6.28 -12.38
N PHE A 116 14.17 -5.93 -12.48
CA PHE A 116 14.61 -4.53 -12.28
C PHE A 116 13.78 -3.55 -13.13
N LYS A 117 13.60 -3.87 -14.42
CA LYS A 117 12.85 -3.01 -15.36
C LYS A 117 11.38 -2.84 -14.97
N SER A 118 10.70 -3.91 -14.58
CA SER A 118 9.29 -3.84 -14.19
C SER A 118 9.11 -3.12 -12.86
N LEU A 119 10.02 -3.32 -11.91
CA LEU A 119 10.02 -2.60 -10.64
C LEU A 119 10.29 -1.10 -10.83
N PHE A 120 11.30 -0.76 -11.63
CA PHE A 120 11.61 0.62 -12.00
C PHE A 120 10.39 1.31 -12.59
N LYS A 121 9.75 0.68 -13.61
CA LYS A 121 8.54 1.21 -14.24
C LYS A 121 7.40 1.43 -13.23
N ARG A 122 7.16 0.47 -12.34
CA ARG A 122 6.14 0.60 -11.29
C ARG A 122 6.40 1.81 -10.41
N TYR A 123 7.65 2.02 -9.98
CA TYR A 123 7.99 3.18 -9.16
C TYR A 123 8.01 4.49 -9.95
N GLN A 124 8.24 4.46 -11.25
CA GLN A 124 8.06 5.61 -12.14
C GLN A 124 6.57 6.01 -12.20
N ASP A 125 5.67 5.05 -12.39
CA ASP A 125 4.22 5.28 -12.34
C ASP A 125 3.78 5.83 -10.97
N THR A 126 4.34 5.32 -9.87
CA THR A 126 4.11 5.84 -8.51
C THR A 126 4.64 7.28 -8.37
N GLY A 127 5.82 7.59 -8.89
CA GLY A 127 6.37 8.95 -8.90
C GLY A 127 5.51 9.92 -9.70
N ASP A 128 4.98 9.50 -10.85
CA ASP A 128 4.05 10.28 -11.65
C ASP A 128 2.73 10.54 -10.90
N PHE A 129 2.22 9.56 -10.17
CA PHE A 129 1.07 9.74 -9.29
C PHE A 129 1.30 10.84 -8.25
N TYR A 130 2.41 10.82 -7.52
CA TYR A 130 2.70 11.87 -6.52
C TYR A 130 2.98 13.25 -7.14
N ARG A 131 3.41 13.31 -8.39
CA ARG A 131 3.52 14.59 -9.13
C ARG A 131 2.17 15.11 -9.56
N ALA A 132 1.24 14.23 -9.93
CA ALA A 132 -0.12 14.58 -10.31
C ALA A 132 -1.01 14.93 -9.09
N GLU A 133 -0.73 14.32 -7.94
CA GLU A 133 -1.47 14.52 -6.69
C GLU A 133 -0.53 15.06 -5.57
N PRO A 134 0.01 16.30 -5.73
CA PRO A 134 1.12 16.81 -4.91
C PRO A 134 0.76 16.98 -3.43
N TYR A 135 -0.52 17.12 -3.10
CA TYR A 135 -0.98 17.19 -1.70
C TYR A 135 -0.65 15.90 -0.90
N MET A 136 -0.47 14.76 -1.58
CA MET A 136 -0.05 13.52 -0.92
C MET A 136 1.34 13.64 -0.30
N ASN A 137 2.22 14.48 -0.86
CA ASN A 137 3.58 14.64 -0.35
C ASN A 137 3.63 15.30 1.03
N SER A 138 2.60 16.07 1.42
CA SER A 138 2.53 16.72 2.72
C SER A 138 2.43 15.73 3.90
N TYR A 139 2.15 14.45 3.62
CA TYR A 139 1.97 13.40 4.63
C TYR A 139 3.21 12.54 4.87
N GLY A 140 4.39 12.92 4.40
CA GLY A 140 5.66 12.32 4.80
C GLY A 140 6.10 11.09 4.01
N THR A 141 6.19 11.17 2.68
CA THR A 141 6.58 10.08 1.77
C THR A 141 8.00 9.55 1.99
N ASN A 142 8.98 10.44 2.31
CA ASN A 142 10.40 10.06 2.37
C ASN A 142 10.74 9.13 3.54
N SER A 143 10.16 9.37 4.73
CA SER A 143 10.38 8.54 5.91
C SER A 143 9.89 7.10 5.71
N THR A 144 8.84 6.92 4.94
CA THR A 144 8.27 5.60 4.64
C THR A 144 9.21 4.73 3.81
N GLY A 145 9.88 5.31 2.80
CA GLY A 145 10.83 4.59 1.95
C GLY A 145 12.08 4.12 2.70
N VAL A 146 12.67 5.00 3.53
CA VAL A 146 13.83 4.65 4.36
C VAL A 146 13.47 3.57 5.38
N SER A 147 12.34 3.72 6.07
CA SER A 147 11.85 2.73 7.04
C SER A 147 11.63 1.35 6.40
N MET A 148 11.13 1.31 5.16
CA MET A 148 10.97 0.07 4.39
C MET A 148 12.31 -0.58 4.10
N ALA A 149 13.28 0.18 3.58
CA ALA A 149 14.61 -0.33 3.25
C ALA A 149 15.33 -0.91 4.49
N MET A 150 15.29 -0.20 5.62
CA MET A 150 15.86 -0.65 6.88
C MET A 150 15.20 -1.93 7.41
N TYR A 151 13.88 -2.01 7.32
CA TYR A 151 13.16 -3.22 7.71
C TYR A 151 13.58 -4.42 6.86
N ILE A 152 13.59 -4.27 5.54
CA ILE A 152 13.98 -5.34 4.61
C ILE A 152 15.40 -5.81 4.90
N LEU A 153 16.36 -4.89 5.08
CA LEU A 153 17.74 -5.21 5.38
C LEU A 153 17.87 -6.00 6.69
N LYS A 154 17.18 -5.56 7.74
CA LYS A 154 17.14 -6.26 9.03
C LYS A 154 16.63 -7.70 8.85
N ARG A 155 15.52 -7.90 8.15
CA ARG A 155 14.93 -9.24 7.92
C ARG A 155 15.84 -10.15 7.09
N ILE A 156 16.52 -9.61 6.07
CA ILE A 156 17.50 -10.34 5.26
C ILE A 156 18.61 -10.92 6.17
N VAL A 157 19.14 -10.09 7.07
CA VAL A 157 20.22 -10.51 8.01
C VAL A 157 19.71 -11.55 9.00
N GLU A 158 18.55 -11.32 9.63
CA GLU A 158 17.95 -12.25 10.59
C GLU A 158 17.68 -13.63 9.99
N GLU A 159 17.16 -13.69 8.78
CA GLU A 159 16.82 -14.94 8.09
C GLU A 159 17.98 -15.54 7.27
N LYS A 160 19.13 -14.85 7.22
CA LYS A 160 20.31 -15.25 6.41
C LYS A 160 19.94 -15.53 4.96
N ASN A 161 19.00 -14.71 4.39
CA ASN A 161 18.48 -14.91 3.05
C ASN A 161 19.44 -14.34 2.00
N GLY A 162 20.40 -15.17 1.53
CA GLY A 162 21.42 -14.77 0.55
C GLY A 162 20.83 -14.31 -0.78
N LYS A 163 19.71 -14.91 -1.23
CA LYS A 163 19.03 -14.48 -2.47
C LYS A 163 18.50 -13.06 -2.35
N ALA A 164 17.76 -12.78 -1.28
CA ALA A 164 17.23 -11.42 -1.04
C ALA A 164 18.36 -10.41 -0.80
N ALA A 165 19.50 -10.81 -0.24
CA ALA A 165 20.66 -9.95 -0.08
C ALA A 165 21.24 -9.49 -1.42
N ILE A 166 21.35 -10.39 -2.40
CA ILE A 166 21.80 -10.05 -3.77
C ILE A 166 20.78 -9.12 -4.46
N GLU A 167 19.49 -9.37 -4.27
CA GLU A 167 18.40 -8.59 -4.85
C GLU A 167 18.25 -7.19 -4.22
N PHE A 168 18.76 -6.97 -3.00
CA PHE A 168 18.47 -5.78 -2.19
C PHE A 168 18.91 -4.49 -2.89
N ILE A 169 20.18 -4.37 -3.28
CA ILE A 169 20.71 -3.15 -3.88
C ILE A 169 20.01 -2.83 -5.21
N PRO A 170 19.92 -3.76 -6.19
CA PRO A 170 19.16 -3.50 -7.41
C PRO A 170 17.71 -3.08 -7.16
N ASN A 171 17.04 -3.72 -6.19
CA ASN A 171 15.66 -3.43 -5.85
C ASN A 171 15.51 -1.99 -5.30
N MET A 172 16.38 -1.58 -4.35
CA MET A 172 16.35 -0.21 -3.80
C MET A 172 16.68 0.83 -4.86
N VAL A 173 17.64 0.57 -5.72
CA VAL A 173 17.99 1.47 -6.84
C VAL A 173 16.81 1.62 -7.81
N ALA A 174 16.14 0.53 -8.19
CA ALA A 174 14.97 0.58 -9.07
C ALA A 174 13.83 1.42 -8.45
N ARG A 175 13.56 1.24 -7.15
CA ARG A 175 12.56 2.02 -6.41
C ARG A 175 12.91 3.51 -6.37
N PHE A 176 14.15 3.83 -5.98
CA PHE A 176 14.59 5.22 -5.85
C PHE A 176 14.62 5.96 -7.19
N LEU A 177 15.26 5.39 -8.21
CA LEU A 177 15.36 6.00 -9.52
C LEU A 177 13.99 6.11 -10.21
N GLY A 178 13.16 5.06 -10.09
CA GLY A 178 11.80 5.09 -10.61
C GLY A 178 11.01 6.27 -10.05
N MET A 179 11.01 6.47 -8.74
CA MET A 179 10.33 7.62 -8.10
C MET A 179 10.82 8.98 -8.58
N LYS A 180 12.09 9.11 -8.94
CA LYS A 180 12.71 10.41 -9.32
C LYS A 180 12.56 10.74 -10.79
N ILE A 181 12.66 9.74 -11.66
CA ILE A 181 12.65 9.93 -13.11
C ILE A 181 11.21 10.01 -13.61
N LYS A 182 10.89 11.13 -14.25
CA LYS A 182 9.58 11.33 -14.90
C LYS A 182 9.49 10.45 -16.15
N LYS A 183 8.28 9.97 -16.43
CA LYS A 183 7.95 9.25 -17.68
C LYS A 183 7.97 10.16 -18.89
#